data_3f836f3bfca75827e89164498df855c1
#
_entry.id   3f836f3bfca75827e89164498df855c1
#
_cell.length_a   1.000
_cell.length_b   1.000
_cell.length_c   1.000
_cell.angle_alpha   90.00
_cell.angle_beta   90.00
_cell.angle_gamma   90.00
#
_symmetry.space_group_name_H-M   'P 1'
#
loop_
_entity.id
_entity.type
_entity.pdbx_description
1 polymer ?
#
loop_
_entity_poly.entity_id
_entity_poly.type
_entity_poly.pdbx_seq_one_letter_code
_entity_poly.pdbx_strand_id
1 'polypeptide(L)'
;MKKYITLIMNLLACCFTARAQQNTQETEVPTITVKTVIPFEQTDEAEWIKRYQRDIDYYQKQNKRMKDLSCDVLFLGSSTINMWDTIEQDFAPLKIIRRSYGGATLRDMLYNYPVIAQGYQPKQIVLYVENDLGTHKEGVNAVKCFDLFRIFIARLKEEYPTATLWVVSLKPSPAKAHELKDQQLVNALLQQNASLQGYTYIDITHVMYDEAGTLRTNIYKEDNLHMNAEGYKLWTSVLRPYLLKEKVKESLPR
;
A
#
# COMPACT_ATOMS: atom_id res chain seq x y z
N MET A 1 67.54 20.79 43.87
CA MET A 1 66.36 19.88 43.71
C MET A 1 65.03 20.63 43.61
N LYS A 2 64.79 21.74 44.29
CA LYS A 2 63.49 22.46 44.26
C LYS A 2 63.15 23.16 42.92
N LYS A 3 64.16 23.55 42.12
CA LYS A 3 63.92 24.22 40.81
C LYS A 3 63.43 23.31 39.68
N TYR A 4 63.72 22.02 39.74
CA TYR A 4 63.32 21.08 38.72
C TYR A 4 61.90 20.53 38.91
N ILE A 5 61.41 20.52 40.16
CA ILE A 5 60.03 20.06 40.45
C ILE A 5 59.00 21.07 39.97
N THR A 6 59.32 22.40 40.04
CA THR A 6 58.41 23.44 39.57
C THR A 6 58.28 23.46 38.03
N LEU A 7 59.35 23.10 37.32
CA LEU A 7 59.32 23.04 35.84
C LEU A 7 58.49 21.86 35.31
N ILE A 8 58.54 20.71 36.02
CA ILE A 8 57.78 19.52 35.64
C ILE A 8 56.27 19.70 35.93
N MET A 9 55.91 20.39 37.00
CA MET A 9 54.49 20.70 37.28
C MET A 9 53.88 21.70 36.28
N ASN A 10 54.65 22.66 35.74
CA ASN A 10 54.15 23.58 34.72
C ASN A 10 54.02 22.93 33.36
N LEU A 11 54.82 21.92 33.02
CA LEU A 11 54.64 21.14 31.78
C LEU A 11 53.45 20.20 31.83
N LEU A 12 53.14 19.65 33.00
CA LEU A 12 51.93 18.83 33.18
C LEU A 12 50.64 19.67 33.18
N ALA A 13 50.68 20.89 33.71
CA ALA A 13 49.52 21.80 33.66
C ALA A 13 49.21 22.28 32.24
N CYS A 14 50.23 22.50 31.37
CA CYS A 14 50.02 22.84 29.98
C CYS A 14 49.43 21.68 29.14
N CYS A 15 49.75 20.43 29.49
CA CYS A 15 49.15 19.28 28.78
C CYS A 15 47.68 19.01 29.15
N PHE A 16 47.25 19.45 30.35
CA PHE A 16 45.85 19.28 30.78
C PHE A 16 44.93 20.39 30.27
N THR A 17 45.43 21.58 29.98
CA THR A 17 44.61 22.67 29.43
C THR A 17 44.42 22.58 27.88
N ALA A 18 45.29 21.85 27.18
CA ALA A 18 45.14 21.63 25.73
C ALA A 18 44.11 20.56 25.36
N ARG A 19 43.55 19.83 26.33
CA ARG A 19 42.61 18.76 26.10
C ARG A 19 41.13 19.14 26.35
N ALA A 20 40.88 20.38 26.74
CA ALA A 20 39.55 20.87 27.11
C ALA A 20 38.91 21.79 26.04
N GLN A 21 39.52 21.89 24.88
CA GLN A 21 38.91 22.54 23.68
C GLN A 21 38.79 21.54 22.55
N GLN A 22 38.19 20.38 22.80
CA GLN A 22 37.50 19.69 21.72
C GLN A 22 36.19 20.43 21.51
N ASN A 23 36.17 21.25 20.46
CA ASN A 23 34.96 21.75 19.86
C ASN A 23 33.99 20.59 19.70
N THR A 24 33.05 20.47 20.58
CA THR A 24 31.78 19.80 20.29
C THR A 24 31.03 20.75 19.36
N GLN A 25 31.44 20.81 18.09
CA GLN A 25 30.47 21.10 17.06
C GLN A 25 29.47 19.94 17.16
N GLU A 26 28.39 20.18 17.89
CA GLU A 26 27.17 19.45 17.61
C GLU A 26 26.91 19.63 16.11
N THR A 27 27.27 18.62 15.35
CA THR A 27 26.76 18.49 13.99
C THR A 27 25.25 18.37 14.17
N GLU A 28 24.56 19.51 14.00
CA GLU A 28 23.12 19.48 13.80
C GLU A 28 22.89 18.48 12.65
N VAL A 29 22.41 17.30 12.99
CA VAL A 29 21.90 16.36 12.02
C VAL A 29 20.75 17.11 11.36
N PRO A 30 20.84 17.45 10.07
CA PRO A 30 19.77 18.18 9.44
C PRO A 30 18.51 17.36 9.60
N THR A 31 17.56 17.89 10.35
CA THR A 31 16.23 17.30 10.45
C THR A 31 15.63 17.43 9.05
N ILE A 32 15.75 16.36 8.25
CA ILE A 32 15.05 16.24 6.99
C ILE A 32 13.58 16.14 7.35
N THR A 33 12.92 17.28 7.43
CA THR A 33 11.47 17.30 7.40
C THR A 33 11.10 16.82 6.01
N VAL A 34 10.85 15.52 5.87
CA VAL A 34 10.19 14.97 4.69
C VAL A 34 8.79 15.58 4.73
N LYS A 35 8.63 16.78 4.20
CA LYS A 35 7.34 17.18 3.68
C LYS A 35 7.01 16.08 2.69
N THR A 36 5.95 15.33 2.97
CA THR A 36 5.38 14.41 1.98
C THR A 36 5.00 15.30 0.80
N VAL A 37 5.95 15.51 -0.09
CA VAL A 37 5.69 16.16 -1.37
C VAL A 37 4.91 15.10 -2.12
N ILE A 38 3.58 15.18 -2.01
CA ILE A 38 2.72 14.54 -2.99
C ILE A 38 3.18 15.17 -4.30
N PRO A 39 3.81 14.40 -5.23
CA PRO A 39 4.42 14.98 -6.42
C PRO A 39 3.36 15.35 -7.46
N PHE A 40 2.33 16.04 -7.02
CA PHE A 40 1.21 16.47 -7.83
C PHE A 40 1.21 17.98 -7.81
N GLU A 41 1.31 18.61 -8.96
CA GLU A 41 0.86 19.97 -9.08
C GLU A 41 -0.62 19.98 -8.68
N GLN A 42 -0.89 20.48 -7.50
CA GLN A 42 -2.25 20.76 -7.04
C GLN A 42 -2.74 21.97 -7.81
N THR A 43 -3.12 21.76 -9.05
CA THR A 43 -3.96 22.72 -9.74
C THR A 43 -5.40 22.27 -9.48
N ASP A 44 -6.22 23.11 -8.88
CA ASP A 44 -7.65 22.87 -8.62
C ASP A 44 -8.43 22.53 -9.91
N GLU A 45 -7.80 22.66 -11.05
CA GLU A 45 -8.35 22.46 -12.39
C GLU A 45 -7.91 21.15 -13.06
N ALA A 46 -7.05 20.34 -12.43
CA ALA A 46 -6.59 19.11 -13.05
C ALA A 46 -7.77 18.16 -13.33
N GLU A 47 -7.91 17.74 -14.58
CA GLU A 47 -8.99 16.85 -15.01
C GLU A 47 -9.04 15.54 -14.21
N TRP A 48 -7.89 15.04 -13.79
CA TRP A 48 -7.81 13.82 -13.01
C TRP A 48 -8.45 13.96 -11.61
N ILE A 49 -8.42 15.16 -11.01
CA ILE A 49 -9.07 15.43 -9.72
C ILE A 49 -10.60 15.30 -9.85
N LYS A 50 -11.15 15.79 -10.93
CA LYS A 50 -12.61 15.81 -11.19
C LYS A 50 -13.13 14.46 -11.69
N ARG A 51 -12.25 13.61 -12.19
CA ARG A 51 -12.59 12.35 -12.86
C ARG A 51 -13.51 11.43 -12.04
N TYR A 52 -13.31 11.38 -10.73
CA TYR A 52 -14.06 10.52 -9.82
C TYR A 52 -14.98 11.28 -8.87
N GLN A 53 -15.25 12.55 -9.13
CA GLN A 53 -16.03 13.40 -8.23
C GLN A 53 -17.39 12.77 -7.87
N ARG A 54 -18.05 12.13 -8.82
CA ARG A 54 -19.33 11.44 -8.60
C ARG A 54 -19.21 10.32 -7.56
N ASP A 55 -18.19 9.50 -7.65
CA ASP A 55 -17.96 8.39 -6.72
C ASP A 55 -17.57 8.92 -5.34
N ILE A 56 -16.77 9.97 -5.31
CA ILE A 56 -16.34 10.62 -4.06
C ILE A 56 -17.53 11.29 -3.37
N ASP A 57 -18.39 12.02 -4.08
CA ASP A 57 -19.61 12.60 -3.53
C ASP A 57 -20.56 11.53 -2.98
N TYR A 58 -20.65 10.39 -3.65
CA TYR A 58 -21.41 9.25 -3.17
C TYR A 58 -20.88 8.74 -1.84
N TYR A 59 -19.55 8.52 -1.72
CA TYR A 59 -18.94 8.09 -0.47
C TYR A 59 -19.02 9.13 0.64
N GLN A 60 -18.89 10.42 0.34
CA GLN A 60 -19.10 11.48 1.32
C GLN A 60 -20.52 11.44 1.90
N LYS A 61 -21.53 11.27 1.03
CA LYS A 61 -22.94 11.14 1.46
C LYS A 61 -23.15 9.87 2.29
N GLN A 62 -22.55 8.76 1.89
CA GLN A 62 -22.60 7.51 2.67
C GLN A 62 -21.99 7.71 4.06
N ASN A 63 -20.77 8.23 4.14
CA ASN A 63 -20.05 8.42 5.39
C ASN A 63 -20.84 9.30 6.37
N LYS A 64 -21.50 10.38 5.88
CA LYS A 64 -22.36 11.23 6.71
C LYS A 64 -23.59 10.50 7.27
N ARG A 65 -24.05 9.43 6.61
CA ARG A 65 -25.23 8.64 7.04
C ARG A 65 -24.86 7.47 7.95
N MET A 66 -23.60 7.01 7.88
CA MET A 66 -23.15 5.91 8.70
C MET A 66 -22.99 6.37 10.15
N LYS A 67 -23.73 5.70 11.06
CA LYS A 67 -23.63 5.93 12.51
C LYS A 67 -22.41 5.25 13.13
N ASP A 68 -21.89 4.23 12.47
CA ASP A 68 -20.78 3.41 12.93
C ASP A 68 -19.86 3.11 11.75
N LEU A 69 -18.64 3.58 11.84
CA LEU A 69 -17.57 3.39 10.86
C LEU A 69 -16.63 2.22 11.22
N SER A 70 -16.98 1.42 12.25
CA SER A 70 -16.24 0.20 12.57
C SER A 70 -16.52 -0.90 11.54
N CYS A 71 -15.49 -1.70 11.24
CA CYS A 71 -15.64 -2.88 10.39
C CYS A 71 -14.56 -3.93 10.73
N ASP A 72 -14.85 -5.18 10.36
CA ASP A 72 -13.84 -6.22 10.44
C ASP A 72 -12.80 -6.04 9.32
N VAL A 73 -13.27 -5.69 8.11
CA VAL A 73 -12.39 -5.47 6.96
C VAL A 73 -12.81 -4.22 6.18
N LEU A 74 -11.85 -3.33 5.97
CA LEU A 74 -11.96 -2.22 5.01
C LEU A 74 -11.29 -2.64 3.70
N PHE A 75 -12.06 -2.80 2.64
CA PHE A 75 -11.56 -3.05 1.29
C PHE A 75 -11.36 -1.73 0.56
N LEU A 76 -10.11 -1.48 0.15
CA LEU A 76 -9.69 -0.32 -0.63
C LEU A 76 -9.23 -0.78 -2.01
N GLY A 77 -9.75 -0.17 -3.08
CA GLY A 77 -9.32 -0.61 -4.39
C GLY A 77 -9.94 0.07 -5.59
N SER A 78 -9.65 -0.50 -6.74
CA SER A 78 -10.17 -0.07 -8.04
C SER A 78 -11.38 -0.89 -8.48
N SER A 79 -11.61 -0.96 -9.79
CA SER A 79 -12.76 -1.66 -10.37
C SER A 79 -12.91 -3.11 -9.95
N THR A 80 -11.82 -3.82 -9.75
CA THR A 80 -11.84 -5.22 -9.32
C THR A 80 -12.53 -5.37 -7.95
N ILE A 81 -12.25 -4.49 -7.00
CA ILE A 81 -12.96 -4.47 -5.71
C ILE A 81 -14.38 -3.92 -5.88
N ASN A 82 -14.56 -2.88 -6.72
CA ASN A 82 -15.86 -2.24 -6.93
C ASN A 82 -16.90 -3.17 -7.55
N MET A 83 -16.48 -4.05 -8.45
CA MET A 83 -17.35 -4.99 -9.18
C MET A 83 -17.49 -6.35 -8.49
N TRP A 84 -16.99 -6.51 -7.28
CA TRP A 84 -17.15 -7.75 -6.51
C TRP A 84 -18.49 -7.75 -5.77
N ASP A 85 -19.54 -8.13 -6.50
CA ASP A 85 -20.93 -8.01 -6.01
C ASP A 85 -21.23 -8.94 -4.83
N THR A 86 -20.53 -10.07 -4.75
CA THR A 86 -20.72 -11.08 -3.68
C THR A 86 -19.78 -10.93 -2.49
N ILE A 87 -18.97 -9.86 -2.43
CA ILE A 87 -17.88 -9.70 -1.46
C ILE A 87 -18.33 -9.90 0.01
N GLU A 88 -19.51 -9.41 0.37
CA GLU A 88 -20.06 -9.53 1.72
C GLU A 88 -20.46 -10.97 2.04
N GLN A 89 -20.98 -11.70 1.06
CA GLN A 89 -21.34 -13.11 1.16
C GLN A 89 -20.08 -13.99 1.20
N ASP A 90 -19.12 -13.69 0.34
CA ASP A 90 -17.87 -14.44 0.19
C ASP A 90 -17.01 -14.40 1.45
N PHE A 91 -17.09 -13.35 2.24
CA PHE A 91 -16.35 -13.19 3.49
C PHE A 91 -17.23 -13.18 4.74
N ALA A 92 -18.50 -13.60 4.64
CA ALA A 92 -19.33 -13.75 5.81
C ALA A 92 -18.64 -14.67 6.86
N PRO A 93 -18.74 -14.35 8.17
CA PRO A 93 -19.60 -13.36 8.82
C PRO A 93 -18.95 -11.98 9.05
N LEU A 94 -17.88 -11.62 8.36
CA LEU A 94 -17.15 -10.36 8.58
C LEU A 94 -17.99 -9.15 8.16
N LYS A 95 -17.98 -8.11 8.99
CA LYS A 95 -18.54 -6.80 8.64
C LYS A 95 -17.57 -6.07 7.71
N ILE A 96 -17.99 -5.84 6.46
CA ILE A 96 -17.16 -5.24 5.40
C ILE A 96 -17.59 -3.81 5.15
N ILE A 97 -16.61 -2.92 5.01
CA ILE A 97 -16.76 -1.63 4.36
C ILE A 97 -15.93 -1.66 3.09
N ARG A 98 -16.54 -1.30 1.97
CA ARG A 98 -15.89 -1.22 0.67
C ARG A 98 -15.78 0.23 0.22
N ARG A 99 -14.57 0.66 -0.14
CA ARG A 99 -14.27 1.98 -0.69
C ARG A 99 -13.40 1.82 -1.94
N SER A 100 -14.07 1.77 -3.08
CA SER A 100 -13.45 1.44 -4.36
C SER A 100 -14.25 2.05 -5.50
N TYR A 101 -13.59 2.44 -6.57
CA TYR A 101 -14.24 2.97 -7.75
C TYR A 101 -13.52 2.55 -9.04
N GLY A 102 -14.27 2.53 -10.15
CA GLY A 102 -13.77 2.05 -11.42
C GLY A 102 -12.63 2.90 -11.96
N GLY A 103 -11.51 2.26 -12.32
CA GLY A 103 -10.35 2.93 -12.89
C GLY A 103 -9.49 3.71 -11.89
N ALA A 104 -9.76 3.62 -10.57
CA ALA A 104 -8.96 4.29 -9.56
C ALA A 104 -7.48 3.89 -9.64
N THR A 105 -6.61 4.89 -9.52
CA THR A 105 -5.17 4.73 -9.33
C THR A 105 -4.81 5.01 -7.86
N LEU A 106 -3.62 4.61 -7.43
CA LEU A 106 -3.13 4.97 -6.10
C LEU A 106 -3.05 6.48 -5.91
N ARG A 107 -2.72 7.23 -6.97
CA ARG A 107 -2.70 8.68 -6.95
C ARG A 107 -4.08 9.27 -6.66
N ASP A 108 -5.11 8.79 -7.38
CA ASP A 108 -6.49 9.21 -7.15
C ASP A 108 -6.93 8.89 -5.72
N MET A 109 -6.58 7.72 -5.23
CA MET A 109 -6.92 7.27 -3.88
C MET A 109 -6.17 8.06 -2.79
N LEU A 110 -4.92 8.44 -3.04
CA LEU A 110 -4.15 9.32 -2.13
C LEU A 110 -4.78 10.71 -2.04
N TYR A 111 -5.21 11.27 -3.16
CA TYR A 111 -5.91 12.57 -3.19
C TYR A 111 -7.24 12.50 -2.44
N ASN A 112 -8.00 11.44 -2.67
CA ASN A 112 -9.32 11.24 -2.06
C ASN A 112 -9.28 10.52 -0.71
N TYR A 113 -8.10 10.33 -0.12
CA TYR A 113 -7.89 9.59 1.12
C TYR A 113 -8.82 10.02 2.27
N PRO A 114 -9.07 11.33 2.49
CA PRO A 114 -9.95 11.78 3.56
C PRO A 114 -11.39 11.25 3.46
N VAL A 115 -11.82 10.86 2.25
CA VAL A 115 -13.18 10.36 2.02
C VAL A 115 -13.24 8.84 2.02
N ILE A 116 -12.22 8.19 1.44
CA ILE A 116 -12.28 6.75 1.19
C ILE A 116 -11.56 5.91 2.25
N ALA A 117 -10.61 6.49 2.95
CA ALA A 117 -9.76 5.72 3.85
C ALA A 117 -9.70 6.27 5.28
N GLN A 118 -9.91 7.57 5.50
CA GLN A 118 -9.76 8.19 6.81
C GLN A 118 -11.02 8.06 7.68
N GLY A 119 -10.82 7.89 9.00
CA GLY A 119 -11.88 7.95 10.01
C GLY A 119 -12.67 6.67 10.21
N TYR A 120 -12.36 5.59 9.49
CA TYR A 120 -12.92 4.26 9.76
C TYR A 120 -12.24 3.61 10.96
N GLN A 121 -12.82 2.51 11.45
CA GLN A 121 -12.23 1.71 12.54
C GLN A 121 -12.11 0.24 12.10
N PRO A 122 -11.23 -0.04 11.12
CA PRO A 122 -11.05 -1.40 10.61
C PRO A 122 -10.16 -2.22 11.55
N LYS A 123 -10.46 -3.52 11.71
CA LYS A 123 -9.52 -4.49 12.28
C LYS A 123 -8.50 -4.94 11.25
N GLN A 124 -8.92 -4.99 9.99
CA GLN A 124 -8.11 -5.41 8.85
C GLN A 124 -8.36 -4.48 7.66
N ILE A 125 -7.35 -4.29 6.83
CA ILE A 125 -7.44 -3.51 5.59
C ILE A 125 -6.93 -4.38 4.45
N VAL A 126 -7.68 -4.47 3.36
CA VAL A 126 -7.26 -5.10 2.11
C VAL A 126 -7.07 -4.02 1.06
N LEU A 127 -5.86 -3.92 0.51
CA LEU A 127 -5.50 -2.96 -0.53
C LEU A 127 -5.25 -3.69 -1.85
N TYR A 128 -6.00 -3.31 -2.90
CA TYR A 128 -5.80 -3.76 -4.27
C TYR A 128 -6.03 -2.64 -5.27
N VAL A 129 -4.99 -2.19 -5.96
CA VAL A 129 -5.05 -1.16 -7.00
C VAL A 129 -4.13 -1.54 -8.16
N GLU A 130 -4.62 -1.53 -9.40
CA GLU A 130 -3.88 -2.03 -10.56
C GLU A 130 -3.73 -1.03 -11.72
N ASN A 131 -4.38 0.14 -11.65
CA ASN A 131 -4.50 1.00 -12.82
C ASN A 131 -3.35 1.99 -13.00
N ASP A 132 -2.42 2.08 -12.05
CA ASP A 132 -1.31 3.02 -12.15
C ASP A 132 -0.40 2.73 -13.33
N LEU A 133 -0.14 1.46 -13.64
CA LEU A 133 0.69 1.06 -14.78
C LEU A 133 0.07 1.42 -16.14
N GLY A 134 -1.26 1.43 -16.25
CA GLY A 134 -1.97 1.74 -17.50
C GLY A 134 -2.10 3.22 -17.81
N THR A 135 -1.63 4.11 -16.94
CA THR A 135 -1.72 5.55 -17.14
C THR A 135 -0.54 6.07 -17.97
N HIS A 136 -0.43 5.62 -19.20
CA HIS A 136 0.69 5.94 -20.11
C HIS A 136 0.99 7.44 -20.27
N LYS A 137 0.00 8.30 -20.09
CA LYS A 137 0.18 9.76 -20.17
C LYS A 137 1.07 10.34 -19.08
N GLU A 138 1.26 9.63 -17.97
CA GLU A 138 1.94 10.12 -16.79
C GLU A 138 3.28 9.45 -16.53
N GLY A 139 3.70 8.53 -17.41
CA GLY A 139 4.99 7.86 -17.32
C GLY A 139 5.17 7.07 -16.01
N VAL A 140 4.10 6.44 -15.50
CA VAL A 140 4.16 5.57 -14.33
C VAL A 140 4.71 4.22 -14.77
N ASN A 141 5.93 3.92 -14.39
CA ASN A 141 6.55 2.62 -14.52
C ASN A 141 6.42 1.80 -13.22
N ALA A 142 6.91 0.57 -13.21
CA ALA A 142 6.80 -0.32 -12.05
C ALA A 142 7.41 0.27 -10.76
N VAL A 143 8.54 0.99 -10.85
CA VAL A 143 9.19 1.60 -9.67
C VAL A 143 8.34 2.72 -9.11
N LYS A 144 7.84 3.62 -9.96
CA LYS A 144 6.95 4.70 -9.54
C LYS A 144 5.62 4.16 -8.97
N CYS A 145 5.08 3.10 -9.58
CA CYS A 145 3.89 2.42 -9.08
C CYS A 145 4.15 1.87 -7.67
N PHE A 146 5.27 1.19 -7.46
CA PHE A 146 5.67 0.70 -6.15
C PHE A 146 5.88 1.83 -5.13
N ASP A 147 6.45 2.98 -5.52
CA ASP A 147 6.59 4.13 -4.63
C ASP A 147 5.22 4.71 -4.22
N LEU A 148 4.24 4.73 -5.12
CA LEU A 148 2.86 5.11 -4.76
C LEU A 148 2.24 4.14 -3.75
N PHE A 149 2.48 2.82 -3.90
CA PHE A 149 2.09 1.83 -2.89
C PHE A 149 2.74 2.13 -1.54
N ARG A 150 4.06 2.39 -1.51
CA ARG A 150 4.77 2.71 -0.27
C ARG A 150 4.17 3.91 0.45
N ILE A 151 3.87 4.99 -0.28
CA ILE A 151 3.25 6.20 0.29
C ILE A 151 1.87 5.87 0.86
N PHE A 152 1.06 5.13 0.11
CA PHE A 152 -0.28 4.78 0.55
C PHE A 152 -0.27 3.86 1.77
N ILE A 153 0.60 2.84 1.77
CA ILE A 153 0.82 1.91 2.88
C ILE A 153 1.28 2.66 4.14
N ALA A 154 2.27 3.55 4.00
CA ALA A 154 2.76 4.35 5.12
C ALA A 154 1.64 5.17 5.77
N ARG A 155 0.80 5.81 4.95
CA ARG A 155 -0.34 6.59 5.44
C ARG A 155 -1.39 5.72 6.13
N LEU A 156 -1.70 4.54 5.57
CA LEU A 156 -2.59 3.57 6.23
C LEU A 156 -2.03 3.09 7.57
N LYS A 157 -0.74 2.84 7.66
CA LYS A 157 -0.08 2.40 8.90
C LYS A 157 -0.04 3.49 9.97
N GLU A 158 0.11 4.74 9.56
CA GLU A 158 0.04 5.90 10.45
C GLU A 158 -1.38 6.08 11.01
N GLU A 159 -2.39 6.02 10.14
CA GLU A 159 -3.81 6.18 10.52
C GLU A 159 -4.32 4.97 11.34
N TYR A 160 -3.90 3.76 10.96
CA TYR A 160 -4.39 2.48 11.53
C TYR A 160 -3.25 1.59 12.06
N PRO A 161 -2.51 2.02 13.09
CA PRO A 161 -1.31 1.30 13.54
C PRO A 161 -1.58 -0.12 14.07
N THR A 162 -2.82 -0.42 14.48
CA THR A 162 -3.22 -1.73 15.03
C THR A 162 -3.93 -2.61 14.01
N ALA A 163 -4.36 -2.06 12.87
CA ALA A 163 -5.03 -2.85 11.84
C ALA A 163 -4.03 -3.76 11.10
N THR A 164 -4.44 -5.00 10.82
CA THR A 164 -3.67 -5.87 9.93
C THR A 164 -3.84 -5.37 8.49
N LEU A 165 -2.73 -5.11 7.80
CA LEU A 165 -2.74 -4.66 6.41
C LEU A 165 -2.36 -5.80 5.48
N TRP A 166 -3.25 -6.10 4.55
CA TRP A 166 -3.09 -7.06 3.47
C TRP A 166 -2.94 -6.32 2.15
N VAL A 167 -1.84 -6.55 1.44
CA VAL A 167 -1.62 -5.99 0.11
C VAL A 167 -1.69 -7.13 -0.89
N VAL A 168 -2.66 -7.06 -1.79
CA VAL A 168 -2.91 -8.11 -2.78
C VAL A 168 -2.09 -7.83 -4.03
N SER A 169 -1.48 -8.87 -4.61
CA SER A 169 -0.71 -8.77 -5.86
C SER A 169 -1.56 -8.23 -7.00
N LEU A 170 -0.92 -7.51 -7.92
CA LEU A 170 -1.55 -7.13 -9.18
C LEU A 170 -1.87 -8.40 -9.99
N LYS A 171 -3.11 -8.49 -10.49
CA LYS A 171 -3.55 -9.65 -11.25
C LYS A 171 -3.12 -9.54 -12.72
N PRO A 172 -2.67 -10.62 -13.34
CA PRO A 172 -2.57 -10.67 -14.79
C PRO A 172 -3.97 -10.60 -15.43
N SER A 173 -4.05 -10.11 -16.64
CA SER A 173 -5.28 -10.21 -17.44
C SER A 173 -4.95 -10.15 -18.93
N PRO A 174 -5.74 -10.77 -19.83
CA PRO A 174 -5.47 -10.72 -21.26
C PRO A 174 -5.43 -9.28 -21.80
N ALA A 175 -6.32 -8.40 -21.33
CA ALA A 175 -6.37 -7.00 -21.77
C ALA A 175 -5.11 -6.20 -21.37
N LYS A 176 -4.40 -6.63 -20.32
CA LYS A 176 -3.19 -5.98 -19.81
C LYS A 176 -1.92 -6.83 -20.04
N ALA A 177 -1.93 -7.70 -21.04
CA ALA A 177 -0.78 -8.56 -21.34
C ALA A 177 0.51 -7.77 -21.63
N HIS A 178 0.38 -6.56 -22.18
CA HIS A 178 1.51 -5.67 -22.44
C HIS A 178 2.13 -5.07 -21.18
N GLU A 179 1.42 -5.05 -20.05
CA GLU A 179 1.89 -4.57 -18.73
C GLU A 179 2.46 -5.69 -17.86
N LEU A 180 2.40 -6.95 -18.29
CA LEU A 180 2.69 -8.12 -17.46
C LEU A 180 4.05 -8.07 -16.79
N LYS A 181 5.09 -7.61 -17.49
CA LYS A 181 6.44 -7.50 -16.92
C LYS A 181 6.51 -6.48 -15.80
N ASP A 182 5.87 -5.34 -15.98
CA ASP A 182 5.80 -4.29 -14.96
C ASP A 182 4.96 -4.74 -13.76
N GLN A 183 3.84 -5.43 -14.00
CA GLN A 183 3.04 -6.03 -12.93
C GLN A 183 3.84 -7.05 -12.11
N GLN A 184 4.60 -7.92 -12.77
CA GLN A 184 5.48 -8.88 -12.09
C GLN A 184 6.57 -8.18 -11.25
N LEU A 185 7.15 -7.11 -11.77
CA LEU A 185 8.15 -6.33 -11.03
C LEU A 185 7.53 -5.63 -9.82
N VAL A 186 6.35 -5.00 -9.95
CA VAL A 186 5.62 -4.42 -8.81
C VAL A 186 5.31 -5.49 -7.76
N ASN A 187 4.82 -6.65 -8.18
CA ASN A 187 4.50 -7.76 -7.29
C ASN A 187 5.73 -8.25 -6.53
N ALA A 188 6.87 -8.39 -7.21
CA ALA A 188 8.14 -8.77 -6.57
C ALA A 188 8.60 -7.71 -5.55
N LEU A 189 8.51 -6.42 -5.89
CA LEU A 189 8.87 -5.33 -4.99
C LEU A 189 7.94 -5.29 -3.76
N LEU A 190 6.63 -5.46 -3.95
CA LEU A 190 5.66 -5.56 -2.86
C LEU A 190 5.98 -6.74 -1.94
N GLN A 191 6.22 -7.93 -2.50
CA GLN A 191 6.54 -9.12 -1.72
C GLN A 191 7.83 -8.96 -0.91
N GLN A 192 8.91 -8.47 -1.53
CA GLN A 192 10.21 -8.30 -0.88
C GLN A 192 10.19 -7.27 0.24
N ASN A 193 9.36 -6.24 0.14
CA ASN A 193 9.29 -5.16 1.11
C ASN A 193 8.20 -5.33 2.16
N ALA A 194 7.41 -6.39 2.11
CA ALA A 194 6.26 -6.61 2.98
C ALA A 194 6.61 -6.54 4.47
N SER A 195 7.60 -7.31 4.90
CA SER A 195 8.05 -7.34 6.29
C SER A 195 8.59 -5.99 6.75
N LEU A 196 9.41 -5.32 5.93
CA LEU A 196 10.00 -4.03 6.24
C LEU A 196 8.95 -2.93 6.43
N GLN A 197 7.89 -2.96 5.62
CA GLN A 197 6.83 -1.95 5.65
C GLN A 197 5.63 -2.36 6.54
N GLY A 198 5.68 -3.54 7.17
CA GLY A 198 4.69 -3.98 8.16
C GLY A 198 3.32 -4.32 7.57
N TYR A 199 3.28 -4.93 6.39
CA TYR A 199 2.07 -5.54 5.81
C TYR A 199 2.32 -7.00 5.45
N THR A 200 1.26 -7.73 5.16
CA THR A 200 1.35 -9.06 4.57
C THR A 200 0.97 -8.98 3.09
N TYR A 201 1.85 -9.49 2.24
CA TYR A 201 1.59 -9.64 0.82
C TYR A 201 0.80 -10.91 0.57
N ILE A 202 -0.27 -10.82 -0.23
CA ILE A 202 -1.09 -11.96 -0.65
C ILE A 202 -0.97 -12.11 -2.16
N ASP A 203 -0.36 -13.20 -2.59
CA ASP A 203 -0.27 -13.54 -4.00
C ASP A 203 -1.54 -14.24 -4.48
N ILE A 204 -2.26 -13.59 -5.40
CA ILE A 204 -3.41 -14.19 -6.11
C ILE A 204 -3.03 -14.66 -7.51
N THR A 205 -1.81 -14.40 -7.96
CA THR A 205 -1.45 -14.68 -9.36
C THR A 205 -1.48 -16.17 -9.67
N HIS A 206 -1.10 -17.02 -8.71
CA HIS A 206 -1.02 -18.47 -8.89
C HIS A 206 -2.36 -19.11 -9.27
N VAL A 207 -3.50 -18.59 -8.77
CA VAL A 207 -4.83 -19.10 -9.13
C VAL A 207 -5.34 -18.58 -10.47
N MET A 208 -4.67 -17.56 -11.03
CA MET A 208 -5.02 -16.99 -12.32
C MET A 208 -4.46 -17.80 -13.50
N TYR A 209 -3.54 -18.72 -13.24
CA TYR A 209 -2.97 -19.65 -14.23
C TYR A 209 -3.52 -21.06 -14.03
N ASP A 210 -3.57 -21.84 -15.11
CA ASP A 210 -3.89 -23.26 -15.04
C ASP A 210 -2.64 -24.10 -14.67
N GLU A 211 -2.82 -25.42 -14.57
CA GLU A 211 -1.74 -26.35 -14.24
C GLU A 211 -0.60 -26.38 -15.28
N ALA A 212 -0.89 -25.98 -16.52
CA ALA A 212 0.10 -25.85 -17.57
C ALA A 212 0.84 -24.49 -17.55
N GLY A 213 0.51 -23.59 -16.60
CA GLY A 213 1.07 -22.26 -16.52
C GLY A 213 0.48 -21.28 -17.54
N THR A 214 -0.67 -21.60 -18.15
CA THR A 214 -1.36 -20.73 -19.10
C THR A 214 -2.36 -19.85 -18.35
N LEU A 215 -2.41 -18.55 -18.70
CA LEU A 215 -3.36 -17.62 -18.12
C LEU A 215 -4.80 -18.09 -18.44
N ARG A 216 -5.59 -18.30 -17.39
CA ARG A 216 -7.01 -18.65 -17.52
C ARG A 216 -7.75 -17.50 -18.18
N THR A 217 -8.45 -17.75 -19.29
CA THR A 217 -9.27 -16.74 -19.98
C THR A 217 -10.74 -16.82 -19.56
N ASN A 218 -11.21 -17.98 -19.13
CA ASN A 218 -12.59 -18.25 -18.73
C ASN A 218 -13.02 -17.62 -17.40
N ILE A 219 -12.10 -16.97 -16.67
CA ILE A 219 -12.35 -16.30 -15.39
C ILE A 219 -12.58 -14.79 -15.54
N TYR A 220 -12.57 -14.28 -16.76
CA TYR A 220 -12.80 -12.88 -17.09
C TYR A 220 -14.14 -12.69 -17.78
N LYS A 221 -14.63 -11.45 -17.75
CA LYS A 221 -15.75 -10.98 -18.57
C LYS A 221 -15.29 -10.82 -20.02
N GLU A 222 -16.21 -10.44 -20.91
CA GLU A 222 -15.93 -10.22 -22.34
C GLU A 222 -14.84 -9.17 -22.61
N ASP A 223 -14.65 -8.24 -21.68
CA ASP A 223 -13.59 -7.22 -21.75
C ASP A 223 -12.18 -7.76 -21.49
N ASN A 224 -12.03 -9.04 -21.15
CA ASN A 224 -10.75 -9.68 -20.83
C ASN A 224 -9.93 -9.00 -19.71
N LEU A 225 -10.58 -8.17 -18.90
CA LEU A 225 -9.98 -7.40 -17.82
C LEU A 225 -10.63 -7.70 -16.48
N HIS A 226 -11.94 -7.50 -16.40
CA HIS A 226 -12.69 -7.67 -15.17
C HIS A 226 -13.06 -9.14 -14.96
N MET A 227 -12.96 -9.58 -13.72
CA MET A 227 -13.30 -10.95 -13.38
C MET A 227 -14.80 -11.21 -13.45
N ASN A 228 -15.16 -12.42 -13.85
CA ASN A 228 -16.51 -12.98 -13.68
C ASN A 228 -16.65 -13.69 -12.32
N ALA A 229 -17.78 -14.35 -12.08
CA ALA A 229 -18.05 -15.06 -10.83
C ALA A 229 -17.00 -16.14 -10.51
N GLU A 230 -16.49 -16.85 -11.52
CA GLU A 230 -15.45 -17.87 -11.31
C GLU A 230 -14.12 -17.24 -10.89
N GLY A 231 -13.75 -16.11 -11.48
CA GLY A 231 -12.55 -15.35 -11.05
C GLY A 231 -12.64 -14.89 -9.60
N TYR A 232 -13.80 -14.38 -9.17
CA TYR A 232 -13.99 -13.99 -7.77
C TYR A 232 -14.01 -15.19 -6.81
N LYS A 233 -14.52 -16.36 -7.22
CA LYS A 233 -14.39 -17.59 -6.40
C LYS A 233 -12.95 -17.98 -6.17
N LEU A 234 -12.09 -17.88 -7.19
CA LEU A 234 -10.66 -18.15 -7.03
C LEU A 234 -10.03 -17.15 -6.06
N TRP A 235 -10.34 -15.86 -6.16
CA TRP A 235 -9.85 -14.86 -5.23
C TRP A 235 -10.33 -15.10 -3.81
N THR A 236 -11.60 -15.44 -3.65
CA THR A 236 -12.19 -15.82 -2.34
C THR A 236 -11.41 -16.96 -1.73
N SER A 237 -11.10 -18.00 -2.50
CA SER A 237 -10.37 -19.17 -1.98
C SER A 237 -8.98 -18.82 -1.44
N VAL A 238 -8.32 -17.80 -2.02
CA VAL A 238 -7.01 -17.33 -1.57
C VAL A 238 -7.12 -16.38 -0.38
N LEU A 239 -8.05 -15.41 -0.44
CA LEU A 239 -8.14 -14.34 0.56
C LEU A 239 -8.84 -14.78 1.86
N ARG A 240 -9.84 -15.67 1.76
CA ARG A 240 -10.64 -16.09 2.89
C ARG A 240 -9.84 -16.66 4.07
N PRO A 241 -8.85 -17.55 3.88
CA PRO A 241 -8.02 -18.06 4.97
C PRO A 241 -7.29 -16.96 5.75
N TYR A 242 -6.82 -15.92 5.07
CA TYR A 242 -6.16 -14.79 5.74
C TYR A 242 -7.15 -13.96 6.55
N LEU A 243 -8.30 -13.62 5.96
CA LEU A 243 -9.26 -12.71 6.58
C LEU A 243 -10.02 -13.34 7.74
N LEU A 244 -10.38 -14.63 7.63
CA LEU A 244 -11.08 -15.36 8.70
C LEU A 244 -10.13 -16.09 9.65
N LYS A 245 -8.80 -16.02 9.43
CA LYS A 245 -7.80 -16.78 10.21
C LYS A 245 -8.09 -18.29 10.20
N GLU A 246 -8.65 -18.77 9.11
CA GLU A 246 -8.87 -20.20 8.90
C GLU A 246 -7.50 -20.88 8.70
N LYS A 247 -7.34 -22.09 9.27
CA LYS A 247 -6.12 -22.88 9.02
C LYS A 247 -6.07 -23.20 7.52
N VAL A 248 -5.05 -22.72 6.84
CA VAL A 248 -4.77 -23.11 5.44
C VAL A 248 -4.63 -24.63 5.45
N LYS A 249 -5.53 -25.34 4.80
CA LYS A 249 -5.31 -26.76 4.52
C LYS A 249 -4.12 -26.81 3.56
N GLU A 250 -2.98 -27.24 4.06
CA GLU A 250 -1.81 -27.55 3.23
C GLU A 250 -2.21 -28.62 2.22
N SER A 251 -2.71 -28.20 1.07
CA SER A 251 -2.73 -29.00 -0.14
C SER A 251 -1.53 -28.57 -0.99
N LEU A 252 -0.34 -28.93 -0.53
CA LEU A 252 0.81 -28.96 -1.42
C LEU A 252 0.66 -30.20 -2.29
N PRO A 253 0.55 -30.10 -3.60
CA PRO A 253 0.87 -31.21 -4.48
C PRO A 253 2.38 -31.41 -4.42
N ARG A 254 2.79 -32.64 -4.17
CA ARG A 254 4.17 -33.11 -4.32
C ARG A 254 4.59 -33.05 -5.77
#